data_c2d7ea39fc2e4f653a86ee4dcb272c31
#
_entry.id   c2d7ea39fc2e4f653a86ee4dcb272c31
#
_cell.length_a   1.000
_cell.length_b   1.000
_cell.length_c   1.000
_cell.angle_alpha   90.00
_cell.angle_beta   90.00
_cell.angle_gamma   90.00
#
_symmetry.space_group_name_H-M   'P 1'
#
loop_
_entity.id
_entity.type
_entity.pdbx_description
1 polymer ?
#
loop_
_entity_poly.entity_id
_entity_poly.type
_entity_poly.pdbx_seq_one_letter_code
_entity_poly.pdbx_strand_id
1 'polypeptide(L)'
;KIHPDGPDKFGPPHGFHYICKIMGDIPGNPERRLPQGSPPPFAQNRSNMAIFKVEGGRRLRGEITPQGAKNEALQILCATLLTQEKVIVHNVPQILDVIQLIELLQAMGVEVERLSEESYSFRAADIDPDYLRSDDYCRRASRLRGSVMLLGPMLARFGVGYMPKPGGDKIGRRRLDTHF
;
A
#
# COMPACT_ATOMS: atom_id res chain seq x y z
N LYS A 1 11.45 6.38 -22.12
CA LYS A 1 12.23 6.38 -23.39
C LYS A 1 13.32 5.34 -23.23
N ILE A 2 13.23 4.25 -23.96
CA ILE A 2 14.26 3.21 -24.02
C ILE A 2 15.34 3.72 -24.95
N HIS A 3 16.59 3.74 -24.47
CA HIS A 3 17.76 4.15 -25.24
C HIS A 3 18.02 3.16 -26.41
N PRO A 4 18.47 3.59 -27.59
CA PRO A 4 18.64 2.73 -28.77
C PRO A 4 19.84 1.77 -28.73
N ASP A 5 20.65 1.79 -27.69
CA ASP A 5 21.87 0.96 -27.59
C ASP A 5 21.60 -0.31 -26.76
N GLY A 6 21.11 -1.35 -27.41
CA GLY A 6 21.17 -2.77 -27.04
C GLY A 6 20.56 -3.18 -25.72
N PRO A 7 19.91 -4.36 -25.66
CA PRO A 7 19.08 -4.80 -24.53
C PRO A 7 19.85 -5.32 -23.29
N ASP A 8 21.16 -5.22 -23.21
CA ASP A 8 21.94 -6.05 -22.28
C ASP A 8 22.69 -5.33 -21.15
N LYS A 9 22.43 -4.04 -20.90
CA LYS A 9 23.17 -3.30 -19.84
C LYS A 9 22.41 -3.05 -18.54
N PHE A 10 21.10 -3.29 -18.49
CA PHE A 10 20.34 -3.21 -17.26
C PHE A 10 19.47 -4.46 -17.14
N GLY A 11 19.89 -5.39 -16.29
CA GLY A 11 19.06 -6.52 -15.90
C GLY A 11 17.71 -6.01 -15.34
N PRO A 12 16.64 -6.79 -15.47
CA PRO A 12 15.33 -6.39 -14.96
C PRO A 12 15.42 -6.11 -13.45
N PRO A 13 14.65 -5.13 -12.92
CA PRO A 13 14.66 -4.81 -11.50
C PRO A 13 14.38 -6.09 -10.68
N HIS A 14 15.20 -6.32 -9.69
CA HIS A 14 15.31 -7.57 -8.91
C HIS A 14 13.99 -8.18 -8.39
N GLY A 15 12.91 -7.43 -8.30
CA GLY A 15 11.60 -7.92 -7.86
C GLY A 15 10.84 -8.74 -8.91
N PHE A 16 10.99 -8.43 -10.19
CA PHE A 16 10.28 -9.12 -11.27
C PHE A 16 10.94 -10.48 -11.62
N HIS A 17 12.24 -10.58 -11.40
CA HIS A 17 12.99 -11.81 -11.66
C HIS A 17 12.64 -12.94 -10.67
N TYR A 18 12.26 -12.58 -9.43
CA TYR A 18 11.93 -13.56 -8.40
C TYR A 18 10.62 -14.31 -8.68
N ILE A 19 9.63 -13.63 -9.23
CA ILE A 19 8.32 -14.24 -9.52
C ILE A 19 8.39 -15.15 -10.76
N CYS A 20 9.17 -14.76 -11.77
CA CYS A 20 9.35 -15.57 -12.97
C CYS A 20 10.27 -16.80 -12.73
N LYS A 21 11.25 -16.69 -11.83
CA LYS A 21 12.19 -17.80 -11.55
C LYS A 21 11.59 -18.92 -10.70
N ILE A 22 10.57 -18.62 -9.91
CA ILE A 22 9.86 -19.66 -9.12
C ILE A 22 9.00 -20.57 -10.02
N MET A 23 8.64 -20.14 -11.21
CA MET A 23 7.77 -20.90 -12.11
C MET A 23 8.48 -21.50 -13.34
N GLY A 24 9.75 -21.11 -13.63
CA GLY A 24 10.44 -21.47 -14.89
C GLY A 24 11.59 -22.45 -14.82
N ASP A 25 12.31 -22.56 -13.72
CA ASP A 25 13.55 -23.34 -13.65
C ASP A 25 13.62 -24.24 -12.40
N ILE A 26 12.79 -25.28 -12.37
CA ILE A 26 13.07 -26.45 -11.56
C ILE A 26 13.53 -27.57 -12.52
N PRO A 27 14.85 -27.79 -12.70
CA PRO A 27 15.32 -28.89 -13.51
C PRO A 27 15.03 -30.20 -12.74
N GLY A 28 14.25 -31.08 -13.35
CA GLY A 28 14.20 -32.47 -12.95
C GLY A 28 13.03 -32.89 -12.07
N ASN A 29 11.85 -32.32 -12.22
CA ASN A 29 10.66 -32.95 -11.65
C ASN A 29 9.82 -33.57 -12.78
N PRO A 30 9.91 -34.91 -13.00
CA PRO A 30 9.02 -35.59 -13.92
C PRO A 30 7.60 -35.45 -13.38
N GLU A 31 6.69 -35.07 -14.24
CA GLU A 31 5.25 -34.95 -14.11
C GLU A 31 4.66 -35.57 -12.82
N ARG A 32 4.53 -34.78 -11.75
CA ARG A 32 3.59 -35.14 -10.70
C ARG A 32 2.18 -34.92 -11.28
N ARG A 33 1.62 -35.96 -11.86
CA ARG A 33 0.17 -36.08 -12.00
C ARG A 33 -0.41 -35.89 -10.61
N LEU A 34 -1.08 -34.75 -10.41
CA LEU A 34 -1.91 -34.57 -9.23
C LEU A 34 -2.93 -35.71 -9.22
N PRO A 35 -3.06 -36.44 -8.12
CA PRO A 35 -4.07 -37.48 -8.03
C PRO A 35 -5.43 -36.82 -8.29
N GLN A 36 -6.21 -37.42 -9.20
CA GLN A 36 -7.62 -37.10 -9.38
C GLN A 36 -8.38 -37.63 -8.15
N GLY A 37 -8.30 -36.91 -7.07
CA GLY A 37 -9.02 -37.15 -5.82
C GLY A 37 -9.88 -35.94 -5.51
N SER A 38 -11.03 -36.18 -4.89
CA SER A 38 -11.98 -35.17 -4.42
C SER A 38 -11.27 -34.00 -3.77
N PRO A 39 -11.68 -32.74 -4.01
CA PRO A 39 -11.06 -31.57 -3.43
C PRO A 39 -11.07 -31.72 -1.90
N PRO A 40 -9.99 -31.25 -1.21
CA PRO A 40 -9.91 -31.36 0.23
C PRO A 40 -11.08 -30.63 0.91
N PRO A 41 -11.53 -31.09 2.10
CA PRO A 41 -12.74 -30.58 2.76
C PRO A 41 -12.72 -29.08 3.11
N PHE A 42 -11.58 -28.41 2.94
CA PHE A 42 -11.45 -26.94 3.09
C PHE A 42 -11.86 -26.13 1.86
N ALA A 43 -12.28 -26.76 0.76
CA ALA A 43 -12.66 -26.07 -0.48
C ALA A 43 -14.05 -25.44 -0.44
N GLN A 44 -14.84 -25.67 0.60
CA GLN A 44 -16.26 -25.26 0.62
C GLN A 44 -16.54 -23.86 1.17
N ASN A 45 -15.53 -23.07 1.56
CA ASN A 45 -15.76 -21.70 2.07
C ASN A 45 -14.88 -20.64 1.38
N ARG A 46 -14.65 -20.78 0.06
CA ARG A 46 -13.91 -19.81 -0.77
C ARG A 46 -14.85 -18.93 -1.60
N SER A 47 -15.95 -18.49 -1.05
CA SER A 47 -16.75 -17.43 -1.65
C SER A 47 -15.95 -16.12 -1.53
N ASN A 48 -15.49 -15.58 -2.67
CA ASN A 48 -14.88 -14.28 -2.91
C ASN A 48 -13.35 -14.15 -2.82
N MET A 49 -12.58 -15.20 -3.03
CA MET A 49 -11.15 -15.00 -3.34
C MET A 49 -10.98 -14.83 -4.85
N ALA A 50 -10.46 -13.68 -5.29
CA ALA A 50 -10.04 -13.47 -6.66
C ALA A 50 -8.86 -14.40 -6.99
N ILE A 51 -8.98 -15.15 -8.08
CA ILE A 51 -7.94 -16.07 -8.55
C ILE A 51 -7.31 -15.45 -9.80
N PHE A 52 -5.99 -15.23 -9.77
CA PHE A 52 -5.23 -14.84 -10.93
C PHE A 52 -4.65 -16.09 -11.61
N LYS A 53 -5.02 -16.32 -12.87
CA LYS A 53 -4.38 -17.32 -13.71
C LYS A 53 -3.34 -16.61 -14.58
N VAL A 54 -2.06 -16.90 -14.35
CA VAL A 54 -0.95 -16.30 -15.11
C VAL A 54 -0.41 -17.33 -16.10
N GLU A 55 -0.46 -17.00 -17.38
CA GLU A 55 0.12 -17.79 -18.46
C GLU A 55 1.39 -17.07 -18.97
N GLY A 56 2.54 -17.72 -18.82
CA GLY A 56 3.82 -17.22 -19.28
C GLY A 56 4.16 -17.63 -20.70
N GLY A 57 5.43 -17.44 -21.12
CA GLY A 57 5.97 -17.90 -22.39
C GLY A 57 5.73 -16.94 -23.57
N ARG A 58 5.12 -15.78 -23.36
CA ARG A 58 4.92 -14.75 -24.40
C ARG A 58 5.88 -13.59 -24.22
N ARG A 59 6.53 -13.15 -25.29
CA ARG A 59 7.37 -11.93 -25.28
C ARG A 59 6.45 -10.70 -25.19
N LEU A 60 6.64 -9.92 -24.14
CA LEU A 60 5.89 -8.68 -23.93
C LEU A 60 6.52 -7.53 -24.74
N ARG A 61 5.66 -6.69 -25.32
CA ARG A 61 6.03 -5.42 -25.98
C ARG A 61 4.96 -4.39 -25.66
N GLY A 62 5.35 -3.18 -25.28
CA GLY A 62 4.45 -2.09 -24.96
C GLY A 62 5.08 -1.05 -24.05
N GLU A 63 4.31 0.00 -23.75
CA GLU A 63 4.63 1.02 -22.77
C GLU A 63 3.75 0.83 -21.54
N ILE A 64 4.33 1.03 -20.36
CA ILE A 64 3.61 1.00 -19.10
C ILE A 64 3.89 2.33 -18.39
N THR A 65 2.84 3.05 -18.04
CA THR A 65 2.92 4.20 -17.15
C THR A 65 2.72 3.72 -15.72
N PRO A 66 3.73 3.83 -14.84
CA PRO A 66 3.57 3.41 -13.46
C PRO A 66 2.60 4.35 -12.71
N GLN A 67 1.78 3.78 -11.85
CA GLN A 67 0.99 4.54 -10.89
C GLN A 67 1.88 5.10 -9.77
N GLY A 68 1.36 6.05 -8.99
CA GLY A 68 2.00 6.53 -7.79
C GLY A 68 2.32 5.41 -6.80
N ALA A 69 3.44 5.55 -6.09
CA ALA A 69 3.89 4.54 -5.13
C ALA A 69 3.06 4.58 -3.84
N LYS A 70 2.47 3.44 -3.45
CA LYS A 70 1.66 3.32 -2.23
C LYS A 70 2.38 3.85 -0.99
N ASN A 71 3.61 3.39 -0.77
CA ASN A 71 4.35 3.74 0.44
C ASN A 71 4.77 5.21 0.48
N GLU A 72 5.05 5.81 -0.65
CA GLU A 72 5.30 7.24 -0.78
C GLU A 72 4.04 8.05 -0.47
N ALA A 73 2.91 7.70 -1.08
CA ALA A 73 1.63 8.35 -0.83
C ALA A 73 1.26 8.34 0.66
N LEU A 74 1.40 7.19 1.35
CA LEU A 74 1.10 7.10 2.78
C LEU A 74 1.94 8.06 3.63
N GLN A 75 3.18 8.33 3.25
CA GLN A 75 4.06 9.25 3.98
C GLN A 75 3.72 10.71 3.65
N ILE A 76 3.57 11.03 2.36
CA ILE A 76 3.26 12.41 1.92
C ILE A 76 1.90 12.86 2.46
N LEU A 77 0.90 12.00 2.44
CA LEU A 77 -0.43 12.33 2.97
C LEU A 77 -0.40 12.61 4.48
N CYS A 78 0.39 11.86 5.25
CA CYS A 78 0.59 12.17 6.67
C CYS A 78 1.32 13.51 6.86
N ALA A 79 2.28 13.86 5.99
CA ALA A 79 3.03 15.11 6.07
C ALA A 79 2.16 16.35 5.82
N THR A 80 0.98 16.22 5.16
CA THR A 80 0.04 17.33 4.99
C THR A 80 -0.46 17.90 6.32
N LEU A 81 -0.40 17.13 7.40
CA LEU A 81 -0.76 17.57 8.75
C LEU A 81 0.22 18.60 9.33
N LEU A 82 1.43 18.76 8.78
CA LEU A 82 2.44 19.69 9.27
C LEU A 82 2.10 21.16 9.02
N THR A 83 1.16 21.46 8.12
CA THR A 83 0.76 22.82 7.78
C THR A 83 -0.76 23.00 7.84
N GLN A 84 -1.20 24.25 8.05
CA GLN A 84 -2.61 24.65 7.93
C GLN A 84 -2.98 25.05 6.51
N GLU A 85 -1.98 25.28 5.68
CA GLU A 85 -2.18 25.70 4.29
C GLU A 85 -2.75 24.55 3.45
N LYS A 86 -3.41 24.92 2.35
CA LYS A 86 -3.91 23.97 1.37
C LYS A 86 -2.75 23.34 0.61
N VAL A 87 -2.60 22.02 0.72
CA VAL A 87 -1.59 21.20 0.00
C VAL A 87 -2.29 20.41 -1.09
N ILE A 88 -1.79 20.47 -2.31
CA ILE A 88 -2.28 19.65 -3.43
C ILE A 88 -1.29 18.52 -3.69
N VAL A 89 -1.80 17.30 -3.72
CA VAL A 89 -1.01 16.09 -3.99
C VAL A 89 -1.54 15.46 -5.28
N HIS A 90 -0.63 15.27 -6.24
CA HIS A 90 -0.91 14.62 -7.52
C HIS A 90 -0.41 13.18 -7.54
N ASN A 91 -0.93 12.39 -8.49
CA ASN A 91 -0.54 10.99 -8.70
C ASN A 91 -0.75 10.11 -7.46
N VAL A 92 -1.86 10.32 -6.77
CA VAL A 92 -2.26 9.54 -5.59
C VAL A 92 -2.87 8.23 -6.07
N PRO A 93 -2.25 7.07 -5.76
CA PRO A 93 -2.73 5.78 -6.25
C PRO A 93 -4.05 5.39 -5.58
N GLN A 94 -4.98 4.85 -6.37
CA GLN A 94 -6.29 4.41 -5.91
C GLN A 94 -6.21 3.00 -5.29
N ILE A 95 -5.45 2.89 -4.20
CA ILE A 95 -5.19 1.64 -3.47
C ILE A 95 -5.91 1.71 -2.13
N LEU A 96 -6.46 0.58 -1.66
CA LEU A 96 -7.27 0.51 -0.44
C LEU A 96 -6.60 1.17 0.77
N ASP A 97 -5.31 0.91 1.01
CA ASP A 97 -4.57 1.50 2.14
C ASP A 97 -4.51 3.03 2.06
N VAL A 98 -4.36 3.58 0.84
CA VAL A 98 -4.29 5.03 0.61
C VAL A 98 -5.67 5.66 0.84
N ILE A 99 -6.72 5.03 0.32
CA ILE A 99 -8.10 5.48 0.53
C ILE A 99 -8.45 5.47 2.01
N GLN A 100 -8.11 4.39 2.73
CA GLN A 100 -8.34 4.29 4.18
C GLN A 100 -7.57 5.35 4.97
N LEU A 101 -6.36 5.73 4.53
CA LEU A 101 -5.63 6.83 5.15
C LEU A 101 -6.32 8.17 4.90
N ILE A 102 -6.81 8.43 3.68
CA ILE A 102 -7.57 9.65 3.36
C ILE A 102 -8.82 9.73 4.25
N GLU A 103 -9.56 8.64 4.39
CA GLU A 103 -10.73 8.58 5.27
C GLU A 103 -10.37 8.82 6.74
N LEU A 104 -9.21 8.33 7.20
CA LEU A 104 -8.73 8.58 8.53
C LEU A 104 -8.37 10.06 8.74
N LEU A 105 -7.69 10.68 7.78
CA LEU A 105 -7.36 12.11 7.82
C LEU A 105 -8.62 12.98 7.85
N GLN A 106 -9.63 12.64 7.05
CA GLN A 106 -10.94 13.32 7.09
C GLN A 106 -11.60 13.20 8.46
N ALA A 107 -11.57 12.01 9.06
CA ALA A 107 -12.11 11.79 10.39
C ALA A 107 -11.35 12.55 11.49
N MET A 108 -10.08 12.88 11.27
CA MET A 108 -9.26 13.72 12.14
C MET A 108 -9.57 15.22 11.98
N GLY A 109 -10.39 15.63 11.00
CA GLY A 109 -10.72 17.03 10.73
C GLY A 109 -9.97 17.66 9.55
N VAL A 110 -9.25 16.87 8.75
CA VAL A 110 -8.64 17.38 7.51
C VAL A 110 -9.72 17.58 6.46
N GLU A 111 -9.81 18.78 5.90
CA GLU A 111 -10.62 19.05 4.72
C GLU A 111 -9.95 18.40 3.51
N VAL A 112 -10.62 17.43 2.89
CA VAL A 112 -10.12 16.74 1.71
C VAL A 112 -11.07 16.92 0.55
N GLU A 113 -10.54 17.42 -0.56
CA GLU A 113 -11.27 17.60 -1.81
C GLU A 113 -10.60 16.80 -2.93
N ARG A 114 -11.38 15.99 -3.64
CA ARG A 114 -10.88 15.26 -4.80
C ARG A 114 -10.94 16.16 -6.03
N LEU A 115 -9.80 16.53 -6.59
CA LEU A 115 -9.68 17.42 -7.75
C LEU A 115 -9.75 16.65 -9.08
N SER A 116 -9.24 15.41 -9.09
CA SER A 116 -9.28 14.50 -10.24
C SER A 116 -9.22 13.05 -9.78
N GLU A 117 -9.11 12.09 -10.70
CA GLU A 117 -8.97 10.67 -10.34
C GLU A 117 -7.78 10.40 -9.43
N GLU A 118 -6.66 11.10 -9.64
CA GLU A 118 -5.40 10.88 -8.93
C GLU A 118 -4.89 12.14 -8.20
N SER A 119 -5.73 13.18 -8.04
CA SER A 119 -5.30 14.43 -7.41
C SER A 119 -6.26 14.84 -6.32
N TYR A 120 -5.70 15.21 -5.17
CA TYR A 120 -6.45 15.63 -3.99
C TYR A 120 -5.85 16.88 -3.39
N SER A 121 -6.70 17.71 -2.78
CA SER A 121 -6.27 18.79 -1.90
C SER A 121 -6.55 18.44 -0.45
N PHE A 122 -5.63 18.84 0.41
CA PHE A 122 -5.68 18.61 1.85
C PHE A 122 -5.50 19.95 2.56
N ARG A 123 -6.35 20.24 3.55
CA ARG A 123 -6.20 21.38 4.43
C ARG A 123 -6.41 20.94 5.87
N ALA A 124 -5.36 21.00 6.66
CA ALA A 124 -5.35 20.52 8.04
C ALA A 124 -5.42 21.69 9.04
N ALA A 125 -6.41 22.61 8.88
CA ALA A 125 -6.56 23.79 9.73
C ALA A 125 -7.13 23.42 11.11
N ASP A 126 -8.20 22.65 11.12
CA ASP A 126 -9.06 22.41 12.29
C ASP A 126 -8.95 20.94 12.77
N ILE A 127 -7.73 20.54 13.11
CA ILE A 127 -7.47 19.19 13.64
C ILE A 127 -7.80 19.16 15.13
N ASP A 128 -8.59 18.18 15.55
CA ASP A 128 -8.86 17.87 16.94
C ASP A 128 -7.87 16.81 17.48
N PRO A 129 -6.86 17.19 18.30
CA PRO A 129 -5.93 16.23 18.86
C PRO A 129 -6.57 15.21 19.81
N ASP A 130 -7.70 15.53 20.43
CA ASP A 130 -8.39 14.62 21.36
C ASP A 130 -9.05 13.45 20.62
N TYR A 131 -9.36 13.63 19.32
CA TYR A 131 -9.86 12.55 18.47
C TYR A 131 -8.92 11.34 18.45
N LEU A 132 -7.59 11.53 18.60
CA LEU A 132 -6.62 10.42 18.66
C LEU A 132 -6.88 9.41 19.77
N ARG A 133 -7.62 9.80 20.82
CA ARG A 133 -7.99 8.92 21.95
C ARG A 133 -9.33 8.24 21.77
N SER A 134 -10.04 8.54 20.70
CA SER A 134 -11.36 7.96 20.42
C SER A 134 -11.27 6.50 19.99
N ASP A 135 -12.32 5.75 20.28
CA ASP A 135 -12.46 4.36 19.80
C ASP A 135 -12.53 4.29 18.27
N ASP A 136 -13.06 5.34 17.63
CA ASP A 136 -13.13 5.41 16.17
C ASP A 136 -11.75 5.54 15.55
N TYR A 137 -10.91 6.44 16.09
CA TYR A 137 -9.52 6.54 15.68
C TYR A 137 -8.78 5.21 15.87
N CYS A 138 -8.92 4.59 17.04
CA CYS A 138 -8.28 3.31 17.34
C CYS A 138 -8.67 2.22 16.33
N ARG A 139 -9.95 2.14 15.96
CA ARG A 139 -10.44 1.17 14.96
C ARG A 139 -9.87 1.42 13.57
N ARG A 140 -9.87 2.68 13.12
CA ARG A 140 -9.38 3.05 11.78
C ARG A 140 -7.87 2.89 11.69
N ALA A 141 -7.12 3.46 12.63
CA ALA A 141 -5.67 3.42 12.66
C ALA A 141 -5.11 2.01 12.82
N SER A 142 -5.78 1.13 13.59
CA SER A 142 -5.35 -0.26 13.76
C SER A 142 -5.57 -1.14 12.53
N ARG A 143 -6.34 -0.72 11.54
CA ARG A 143 -6.51 -1.45 10.27
C ARG A 143 -5.38 -1.16 9.29
N LEU A 144 -4.71 -0.03 9.45
CA LEU A 144 -3.74 0.51 8.51
C LEU A 144 -2.35 0.57 9.16
N ARG A 145 -1.37 -0.15 8.59
CA ARG A 145 0.01 -0.03 9.08
C ARG A 145 0.60 1.36 8.85
N GLY A 146 0.24 2.01 7.76
CA GLY A 146 0.67 3.37 7.41
C GLY A 146 0.28 4.43 8.44
N SER A 147 -0.68 4.15 9.33
CA SER A 147 -1.09 5.06 10.41
C SER A 147 0.04 5.43 11.36
N VAL A 148 1.10 4.61 11.46
CA VAL A 148 2.30 4.92 12.24
C VAL A 148 2.95 6.23 11.82
N MET A 149 2.81 6.62 10.55
CA MET A 149 3.39 7.84 10.00
C MET A 149 2.69 9.11 10.51
N LEU A 150 1.50 9.00 11.11
CA LEU A 150 0.79 10.13 11.74
C LEU A 150 1.49 10.61 13.01
N LEU A 151 2.25 9.73 13.66
CA LEU A 151 2.90 10.04 14.94
C LEU A 151 3.82 11.26 14.85
N GLY A 152 4.68 11.32 13.82
CA GLY A 152 5.63 12.42 13.63
C GLY A 152 4.95 13.78 13.47
N PRO A 153 4.07 13.97 12.48
CA PRO A 153 3.33 15.21 12.27
C PRO A 153 2.50 15.66 13.48
N MET A 154 1.82 14.73 14.15
CA MET A 154 1.00 15.05 15.32
C MET A 154 1.86 15.51 16.49
N LEU A 155 2.98 14.86 16.76
CA LEU A 155 3.93 15.28 17.78
C LEU A 155 4.56 16.65 17.44
N ALA A 156 4.97 16.83 16.18
CA ALA A 156 5.63 18.06 15.76
C ALA A 156 4.73 19.30 15.85
N ARG A 157 3.45 19.16 15.50
CA ARG A 157 2.52 20.28 15.43
C ARG A 157 1.71 20.50 16.70
N PHE A 158 1.28 19.42 17.35
CA PHE A 158 0.35 19.46 18.48
C PHE A 158 0.97 19.01 19.81
N GLY A 159 2.21 18.50 19.79
CA GLY A 159 2.88 18.00 20.98
C GLY A 159 2.28 16.70 21.54
N VAL A 160 1.31 16.11 20.84
CA VAL A 160 0.65 14.87 21.23
C VAL A 160 0.64 13.88 20.06
N GLY A 161 0.85 12.62 20.40
CA GLY A 161 0.75 11.53 19.44
C GLY A 161 0.24 10.29 20.16
N TYR A 162 -0.76 9.66 19.59
CA TYR A 162 -1.27 8.38 20.07
C TYR A 162 -1.34 7.42 18.90
N MET A 163 -0.89 6.19 19.12
CA MET A 163 -0.91 5.17 18.10
C MET A 163 -1.37 3.84 18.71
N PRO A 164 -2.50 3.32 18.28
CA PRO A 164 -2.89 1.97 18.63
C PRO A 164 -1.94 0.96 17.94
N LYS A 165 -1.99 -0.29 18.37
CA LYS A 165 -1.21 -1.34 17.70
C LYS A 165 -1.53 -1.36 16.21
N PRO A 166 -0.57 -1.04 15.33
CA PRO A 166 -0.83 -0.94 13.90
C PRO A 166 -1.16 -2.30 13.30
N GLY A 167 -2.15 -2.31 12.41
CA GLY A 167 -2.61 -3.48 11.70
C GLY A 167 -1.82 -3.76 10.41
N GLY A 168 -2.53 -4.15 9.37
CA GLY A 168 -2.02 -4.52 8.06
C GLY A 168 -1.74 -6.01 7.92
N ASP A 169 -1.09 -6.40 6.81
CA ASP A 169 -0.84 -7.78 6.46
C ASP A 169 -0.01 -8.53 7.49
N LYS A 170 -0.39 -9.76 7.79
CA LYS A 170 0.31 -10.66 8.72
C LYS A 170 1.52 -11.32 8.04
N ILE A 171 2.54 -10.54 7.68
CA ILE A 171 3.76 -11.03 7.01
C ILE A 171 4.96 -11.16 7.95
N GLY A 172 4.72 -11.36 9.23
CA GLY A 172 5.75 -11.54 10.25
C GLY A 172 5.98 -10.31 11.14
N ARG A 173 6.97 -10.42 12.05
CA ARG A 173 7.31 -9.37 13.02
C ARG A 173 7.99 -8.20 12.30
N ARG A 174 7.38 -7.03 12.36
CA ARG A 174 7.95 -5.77 11.86
C ARG A 174 8.21 -4.85 13.05
N ARG A 175 9.46 -4.53 13.25
CA ARG A 175 9.89 -3.66 14.34
C ARG A 175 9.52 -2.21 14.04
N LEU A 176 9.20 -1.47 15.09
CA LEU A 176 8.91 -0.02 15.05
C LEU A 176 9.82 0.76 16.01
N ASP A 177 10.84 0.10 16.56
CA ASP A 177 11.73 0.63 17.60
C ASP A 177 12.43 1.92 17.16
N THR A 178 12.59 2.13 15.86
CA THR A 178 13.20 3.36 15.30
C THR A 178 12.25 4.57 15.26
N HIS A 179 10.97 4.37 15.56
CA HIS A 179 9.96 5.44 15.57
C HIS A 179 9.62 5.93 16.98
N PHE A 180 10.20 5.27 18.01
CA PHE A 180 10.00 5.60 19.43
C PHE A 180 11.31 6.04 20.12
#